data_1c0757ecaaaef398a193d6c2591d1873
#
_entry.id   1c0757ecaaaef398a193d6c2591d1873
#
_cell.length_a   1.000
_cell.length_b   1.000
_cell.length_c   1.000
_cell.angle_alpha   90.00
_cell.angle_beta   90.00
_cell.angle_gamma   90.00
#
_symmetry.space_group_name_H-M   'P 1'
#
loop_
_entity.id
_entity.type
_entity.pdbx_description
1 polymer ?
#
loop_
_entity_poly.entity_id
_entity_poly.type
_entity_poly.pdbx_seq_one_letter_code
_entity_poly.pdbx_strand_id
1 'polypeptide(L)'
;MRTVLVVVAVFLLGGVAMAKEKKTVQDSRIGNLSKLRREQLSAKVSEIRSYLREASVADTNAERLLSFVAELEKEVRSRKYGLIFEEHKERVDIELEENIPVLTENKKCFIDNGGEMNFLIEGDNLAALKLLEKTHRGKIDLIYIDPPYNTGNKDFIYNDSFVDKTDGYRHSKWLSFMEKRLKLAKSLMSSSGVIFISLNDIEQPNCRVLCDAILGECNFCGQIIWRKKAGGGQTDDFFVTEHEYVLVYRKTKAFEWIDDTIVADAGFNKEDDGGKFKAVKLEKWGSSAHKEDRLTMWFPIKDPAGKKMYPIAPDGLPGRWRVGQKRMQDLEKNKLIYWEKKDGRWVPYEKIYSIDGDLSKIKKVKCRSIFYDEVGGTGDATDMLTEIFGKKDIFSNAKPVSLIEELLVHAKANFILDFFAGSGTTGHAVMKLNSEDGGKRKFILVTNNENGICEKVTYERLKRVINKEKYAAKLKYFKVDYVPITEAGYWERAEELLKYIRELVELENGIDFVHDKSVAIVLTNKEAEALQKDKKRLALCKTIYKGPNVLLTPEIKTEYNIDVKTIPDYYYPELED
;
A
#
# COMPACT_ATOMS: atom_id res chain seq x y z
N MET A 1 -35.43 -39.08 9.65
CA MET A 1 -34.02 -38.90 9.99
C MET A 1 -33.15 -40.16 9.90
N ARG A 2 -33.56 -41.32 10.43
CA ARG A 2 -32.77 -42.57 10.29
C ARG A 2 -32.66 -43.10 8.86
N THR A 3 -33.68 -42.95 8.03
CA THR A 3 -33.72 -43.48 6.65
C THR A 3 -32.84 -42.69 5.69
N VAL A 4 -32.71 -41.37 5.86
CA VAL A 4 -31.86 -40.51 5.02
C VAL A 4 -30.36 -40.70 5.31
N LEU A 5 -30.01 -40.96 6.60
CA LEU A 5 -28.61 -41.26 6.95
C LEU A 5 -28.15 -42.64 6.42
N VAL A 6 -29.04 -43.58 6.29
CA VAL A 6 -28.74 -44.92 5.72
C VAL A 6 -28.52 -44.83 4.23
N VAL A 7 -29.27 -43.97 3.49
CA VAL A 7 -29.10 -43.77 2.04
C VAL A 7 -27.78 -43.11 1.72
N VAL A 8 -27.36 -42.08 2.48
CA VAL A 8 -26.05 -41.43 2.30
C VAL A 8 -24.89 -42.38 2.65
N ALA A 9 -25.05 -43.22 3.69
CA ALA A 9 -24.04 -44.22 4.08
C ALA A 9 -23.93 -45.37 3.06
N VAL A 10 -25.03 -45.80 2.47
CA VAL A 10 -25.04 -46.88 1.45
C VAL A 10 -24.41 -46.40 0.15
N PHE A 11 -24.59 -45.12 -0.24
CA PHE A 11 -23.92 -44.57 -1.42
C PHE A 11 -22.39 -44.35 -1.23
N LEU A 12 -21.95 -44.16 0.02
CA LEU A 12 -20.51 -44.06 0.33
C LEU A 12 -19.80 -45.42 0.39
N LEU A 13 -20.52 -46.51 0.62
CA LEU A 13 -19.97 -47.86 0.76
C LEU A 13 -20.25 -48.79 -0.45
N GLY A 14 -21.19 -48.42 -1.33
CA GLY A 14 -21.63 -49.25 -2.46
C GLY A 14 -20.92 -48.98 -3.80
N GLY A 15 -19.97 -48.07 -3.88
CA GLY A 15 -19.32 -47.64 -5.11
C GLY A 15 -18.11 -48.46 -5.58
N VAL A 16 -17.98 -49.73 -5.14
CA VAL A 16 -16.87 -50.60 -5.58
C VAL A 16 -17.43 -51.86 -6.24
N ALA A 17 -18.09 -51.71 -7.34
CA ALA A 17 -18.18 -52.73 -8.41
C ALA A 17 -19.08 -52.22 -9.55
N MET A 18 -18.51 -51.79 -10.63
CA MET A 18 -18.95 -52.15 -12.00
C MET A 18 -18.14 -51.41 -13.07
N ALA A 19 -17.79 -52.23 -14.03
CA ALA A 19 -17.40 -51.89 -15.39
C ALA A 19 -15.98 -51.34 -15.65
N LYS A 20 -15.11 -52.29 -15.94
CA LYS A 20 -13.94 -52.14 -16.81
C LYS A 20 -14.41 -51.89 -18.24
N GLU A 21 -14.37 -50.66 -18.71
CA GLU A 21 -14.22 -50.39 -20.13
C GLU A 21 -12.82 -49.86 -20.41
N LYS A 22 -12.08 -50.60 -21.25
CA LYS A 22 -10.78 -50.19 -21.77
C LYS A 22 -10.98 -49.01 -22.71
N LYS A 23 -10.72 -47.79 -22.20
CA LYS A 23 -10.37 -46.64 -23.03
C LYS A 23 -8.87 -46.39 -22.91
N THR A 24 -8.22 -46.30 -24.07
CA THR A 24 -6.81 -45.95 -24.27
C THR A 24 -6.30 -44.94 -23.25
N VAL A 25 -5.37 -45.40 -22.44
CA VAL A 25 -4.68 -44.58 -21.43
C VAL A 25 -3.72 -43.65 -22.16
N GLN A 26 -4.18 -42.46 -22.48
CA GLN A 26 -3.32 -41.34 -22.72
C GLN A 26 -2.87 -40.85 -21.33
N ASP A 27 -1.57 -40.71 -21.13
CA ASP A 27 -0.86 -40.54 -19.87
C ASP A 27 -1.50 -39.48 -18.95
N SER A 28 -2.39 -39.90 -18.06
CA SER A 28 -3.10 -39.05 -17.10
C SER A 28 -2.22 -38.57 -15.93
N ARG A 29 -0.93 -38.81 -16.00
CA ARG A 29 0.05 -38.43 -14.98
C ARG A 29 0.55 -36.99 -15.11
N ILE A 30 0.23 -36.30 -16.19
CA ILE A 30 0.56 -34.87 -16.40
C ILE A 30 -0.76 -34.10 -16.47
N GLY A 31 -1.43 -33.91 -15.34
CA GLY A 31 -2.67 -33.16 -15.24
C GLY A 31 -2.83 -32.48 -13.89
N ASN A 32 -3.59 -31.40 -13.87
CA ASN A 32 -3.97 -30.71 -12.65
C ASN A 32 -4.89 -31.58 -11.79
N LEU A 33 -4.31 -32.34 -10.85
CA LEU A 33 -5.02 -33.27 -9.95
C LEU A 33 -6.15 -32.57 -9.16
N SER A 34 -5.96 -31.31 -8.77
CA SER A 34 -6.99 -30.54 -8.07
C SER A 34 -8.17 -30.19 -8.98
N LYS A 35 -7.92 -29.91 -10.26
CA LYS A 35 -8.99 -29.72 -11.26
C LYS A 35 -9.79 -31.00 -11.47
N LEU A 36 -9.11 -32.13 -11.61
CA LEU A 36 -9.73 -33.45 -11.80
C LEU A 36 -10.60 -33.83 -10.58
N ARG A 37 -10.10 -33.57 -9.37
CA ARG A 37 -10.84 -33.84 -8.12
C ARG A 37 -12.07 -32.93 -7.99
N ARG A 38 -11.98 -31.66 -8.40
CA ARG A 38 -13.14 -30.75 -8.43
C ARG A 38 -14.18 -31.19 -9.46
N GLU A 39 -13.76 -31.59 -10.65
CA GLU A 39 -14.66 -32.11 -11.67
C GLU A 39 -15.39 -33.37 -11.20
N GLN A 40 -14.68 -34.27 -10.50
CA GLN A 40 -15.30 -35.47 -9.88
C GLN A 40 -16.27 -35.08 -8.75
N LEU A 41 -15.93 -34.11 -7.89
CA LEU A 41 -16.84 -33.63 -6.86
C LEU A 41 -18.04 -32.91 -7.45
N SER A 42 -17.85 -32.07 -8.47
CA SER A 42 -18.93 -31.38 -9.16
C SER A 42 -19.89 -32.37 -9.85
N ALA A 43 -19.37 -33.47 -10.43
CA ALA A 43 -20.20 -34.53 -10.99
C ALA A 43 -21.06 -35.22 -9.93
N LYS A 44 -20.48 -35.56 -8.77
CA LYS A 44 -21.21 -36.16 -7.62
C LYS A 44 -22.28 -35.22 -7.07
N VAL A 45 -21.97 -33.92 -6.95
CA VAL A 45 -22.94 -32.89 -6.49
C VAL A 45 -24.10 -32.78 -7.49
N SER A 46 -23.82 -32.84 -8.81
CA SER A 46 -24.85 -32.82 -9.85
C SER A 46 -25.73 -34.07 -9.79
N GLU A 47 -25.16 -35.23 -9.52
CA GLU A 47 -25.91 -36.49 -9.36
C GLU A 47 -26.87 -36.44 -8.16
N ILE A 48 -26.37 -35.96 -6.99
CA ILE A 48 -27.20 -35.77 -5.79
C ILE A 48 -28.34 -34.78 -6.08
N ARG A 49 -28.06 -33.70 -6.82
CA ARG A 49 -29.05 -32.69 -7.20
C ARG A 49 -30.14 -33.28 -8.11
N SER A 50 -29.78 -34.13 -9.10
CA SER A 50 -30.73 -34.79 -9.97
C SER A 50 -31.62 -35.73 -9.16
N TYR A 51 -31.06 -36.54 -8.26
CA TYR A 51 -31.81 -37.42 -7.40
C TYR A 51 -32.80 -36.66 -6.50
N LEU A 52 -32.37 -35.59 -5.88
CA LEU A 52 -33.23 -34.74 -5.02
C LEU A 52 -34.36 -34.07 -5.82
N ARG A 53 -34.14 -33.69 -7.10
CA ARG A 53 -35.19 -33.15 -7.97
C ARG A 53 -36.22 -34.18 -8.34
N GLU A 54 -35.82 -35.43 -8.59
CA GLU A 54 -36.73 -36.51 -8.89
C GLU A 54 -37.54 -36.93 -7.67
N ALA A 55 -36.95 -36.85 -6.48
CA ALA A 55 -37.61 -37.17 -5.20
C ALA A 55 -38.53 -36.06 -4.68
N SER A 56 -38.43 -34.83 -5.20
CA SER A 56 -39.02 -33.63 -4.56
C SER A 56 -40.48 -33.35 -4.89
N VAL A 57 -41.24 -34.30 -5.42
CA VAL A 57 -42.64 -34.02 -5.87
C VAL A 57 -43.62 -33.68 -4.73
N ALA A 58 -43.23 -33.77 -3.45
CA ALA A 58 -44.13 -33.46 -2.30
C ALA A 58 -43.45 -33.15 -0.96
N ASP A 59 -42.16 -32.74 -0.87
CA ASP A 59 -41.50 -32.58 0.43
C ASP A 59 -40.74 -31.24 0.54
N THR A 60 -41.15 -30.37 1.48
CA THR A 60 -40.48 -29.09 1.85
C THR A 60 -39.02 -29.29 2.28
N ASN A 61 -38.61 -30.46 2.73
CA ASN A 61 -37.23 -30.78 3.04
C ASN A 61 -36.37 -30.93 1.78
N ALA A 62 -36.94 -31.32 0.66
CA ALA A 62 -36.22 -31.49 -0.60
C ALA A 62 -35.76 -30.14 -1.18
N GLU A 63 -36.57 -29.07 -1.08
CA GLU A 63 -36.20 -27.72 -1.49
C GLU A 63 -35.03 -27.17 -0.66
N ARG A 64 -35.08 -27.39 0.66
CA ARG A 64 -33.99 -27.02 1.56
C ARG A 64 -32.69 -27.77 1.27
N LEU A 65 -32.78 -29.06 0.96
CA LEU A 65 -31.61 -29.85 0.54
C LEU A 65 -31.07 -29.42 -0.82
N LEU A 66 -31.93 -29.02 -1.77
CA LEU A 66 -31.51 -28.47 -3.06
C LEU A 66 -30.77 -27.15 -2.90
N SER A 67 -31.16 -26.29 -1.94
CA SER A 67 -30.42 -25.06 -1.65
C SER A 67 -29.02 -25.36 -1.08
N PHE A 68 -28.90 -26.30 -0.15
CA PHE A 68 -27.60 -26.73 0.38
C PHE A 68 -26.70 -27.35 -0.69
N VAL A 69 -27.26 -28.14 -1.61
CA VAL A 69 -26.52 -28.70 -2.73
C VAL A 69 -26.05 -27.60 -3.68
N ALA A 70 -26.86 -26.57 -3.91
CA ALA A 70 -26.47 -25.41 -4.73
C ALA A 70 -25.32 -24.60 -4.07
N GLU A 71 -25.35 -24.42 -2.75
CA GLU A 71 -24.26 -23.79 -2.00
C GLU A 71 -22.97 -24.63 -2.07
N LEU A 72 -23.06 -25.94 -1.87
CA LEU A 72 -21.92 -26.85 -2.01
C LEU A 72 -21.35 -26.84 -3.44
N GLU A 73 -22.20 -26.79 -4.46
CA GLU A 73 -21.76 -26.69 -5.85
C GLU A 73 -21.02 -25.37 -6.12
N LYS A 74 -21.55 -24.27 -5.60
CA LYS A 74 -20.91 -22.95 -5.65
C LYS A 74 -19.55 -22.98 -4.98
N GLU A 75 -19.46 -23.56 -3.79
CA GLU A 75 -18.23 -23.69 -3.02
C GLU A 75 -17.17 -24.56 -3.72
N VAL A 76 -17.57 -25.70 -4.27
CA VAL A 76 -16.69 -26.60 -5.05
C VAL A 76 -16.20 -25.92 -6.33
N ARG A 77 -17.04 -25.12 -7.00
CA ARG A 77 -16.68 -24.40 -8.25
C ARG A 77 -15.88 -23.14 -7.99
N SER A 78 -16.08 -22.47 -6.86
CA SER A 78 -15.44 -21.18 -6.55
C SER A 78 -13.94 -21.30 -6.26
N ARG A 79 -13.48 -22.45 -5.79
CA ARG A 79 -12.07 -22.68 -5.44
C ARG A 79 -11.19 -22.81 -6.68
N LYS A 80 -10.79 -21.65 -7.20
CA LYS A 80 -9.73 -21.55 -8.20
C LYS A 80 -8.36 -21.56 -7.48
N TYR A 81 -7.28 -21.83 -8.25
CA TYR A 81 -5.90 -21.79 -7.76
C TYR A 81 -5.60 -20.51 -6.96
N GLY A 82 -4.93 -20.64 -5.84
CA GLY A 82 -4.52 -19.52 -5.03
C GLY A 82 -4.31 -19.88 -3.57
N LEU A 83 -4.13 -18.89 -2.75
CA LEU A 83 -4.03 -19.01 -1.30
C LEU A 83 -5.38 -19.49 -0.75
N ILE A 84 -5.36 -20.61 -0.01
CA ILE A 84 -6.52 -21.14 0.73
C ILE A 84 -6.14 -21.15 2.20
N PHE A 85 -6.94 -20.48 3.01
CA PHE A 85 -6.81 -20.45 4.47
C PHE A 85 -8.20 -20.50 5.09
N GLU A 86 -8.27 -20.85 6.36
CA GLU A 86 -9.52 -20.82 7.10
C GLU A 86 -9.91 -19.37 7.42
N GLU A 87 -11.13 -19.00 7.05
CA GLU A 87 -11.66 -17.67 7.35
C GLU A 87 -12.08 -17.59 8.82
N HIS A 88 -11.64 -16.53 9.48
CA HIS A 88 -11.98 -16.25 10.86
C HIS A 88 -12.74 -14.93 10.97
N LYS A 89 -13.80 -14.92 11.78
CA LYS A 89 -14.61 -13.73 12.05
C LYS A 89 -13.99 -12.92 13.19
N GLU A 90 -13.85 -11.62 12.97
CA GLU A 90 -13.40 -10.66 13.98
C GLU A 90 -14.61 -10.13 14.78
N ARG A 91 -14.36 -9.60 15.98
CA ARG A 91 -15.40 -8.92 16.77
C ARG A 91 -15.98 -7.73 16.01
N VAL A 92 -15.14 -6.96 15.32
CA VAL A 92 -15.58 -5.84 14.50
C VAL A 92 -16.51 -6.25 13.36
N ASP A 93 -16.41 -7.48 12.83
CA ASP A 93 -17.38 -7.97 11.84
C ASP A 93 -18.78 -8.08 12.44
N ILE A 94 -18.88 -8.55 13.70
CA ILE A 94 -20.16 -8.66 14.43
C ILE A 94 -20.69 -7.24 14.70
N GLU A 95 -19.84 -6.35 15.17
CA GLU A 95 -20.21 -4.96 15.41
C GLU A 95 -20.76 -4.28 14.16
N LEU A 96 -20.16 -4.57 12.98
CA LEU A 96 -20.57 -4.03 11.69
C LEU A 96 -21.78 -4.72 11.06
N GLU A 97 -22.17 -5.89 11.53
CA GLU A 97 -23.43 -6.56 11.19
C GLU A 97 -24.60 -5.99 11.99
N GLU A 98 -24.33 -5.56 13.23
CA GLU A 98 -25.36 -5.05 14.16
C GLU A 98 -25.44 -3.51 14.15
N ASN A 99 -24.43 -2.82 13.64
CA ASN A 99 -24.32 -1.36 13.71
C ASN A 99 -23.78 -0.76 12.42
N ILE A 100 -24.20 0.47 12.16
CA ILE A 100 -23.66 1.33 11.10
C ILE A 100 -22.54 2.19 11.70
N PRO A 101 -21.30 2.11 11.18
CA PRO A 101 -20.23 2.98 11.65
C PRO A 101 -20.48 4.43 11.24
N VAL A 102 -20.17 5.36 12.14
CA VAL A 102 -20.29 6.81 11.95
C VAL A 102 -19.03 7.50 12.49
N LEU A 103 -18.88 8.79 12.24
CA LEU A 103 -17.79 9.61 12.79
C LEU A 103 -18.32 10.63 13.79
N THR A 104 -17.56 10.88 14.83
CA THR A 104 -17.76 11.98 15.78
C THR A 104 -16.47 12.80 15.89
N GLU A 105 -16.58 14.13 15.95
CA GLU A 105 -15.42 15.03 16.03
C GLU A 105 -14.99 15.28 17.47
N ASN A 106 -13.71 15.11 17.77
CA ASN A 106 -13.10 15.62 18.99
C ASN A 106 -12.60 17.06 18.77
N LYS A 107 -13.49 18.02 18.94
CA LYS A 107 -13.21 19.45 18.70
C LYS A 107 -12.04 20.02 19.50
N LYS A 108 -11.70 19.42 20.67
CA LYS A 108 -10.58 19.84 21.49
C LYS A 108 -9.22 19.52 20.88
N CYS A 109 -9.23 18.60 19.93
CA CYS A 109 -8.02 18.11 19.24
C CYS A 109 -7.87 18.75 17.85
N PHE A 110 -8.64 19.76 17.49
CA PHE A 110 -8.46 20.48 16.24
C PHE A 110 -7.21 21.36 16.29
N ILE A 111 -6.36 21.26 15.27
CA ILE A 111 -5.17 22.10 15.08
C ILE A 111 -5.33 22.84 13.76
N ASP A 112 -5.13 24.15 13.77
CA ASP A 112 -5.03 24.99 12.57
C ASP A 112 -3.73 25.78 12.59
N ASN A 113 -2.77 25.34 11.78
CA ASN A 113 -1.51 26.07 11.53
C ASN A 113 -1.36 26.44 10.05
N GLY A 114 -2.49 26.64 9.36
CA GLY A 114 -2.52 26.85 7.91
C GLY A 114 -2.31 25.57 7.12
N GLY A 115 -2.15 25.70 5.80
CA GLY A 115 -1.90 24.56 4.91
C GLY A 115 -3.10 23.64 4.69
N GLU A 116 -2.82 22.41 4.30
CA GLU A 116 -3.81 21.42 3.91
C GLU A 116 -4.52 20.78 5.12
N MET A 117 -5.78 20.41 4.93
CA MET A 117 -6.57 19.67 5.93
C MET A 117 -6.19 18.20 5.93
N ASN A 118 -5.84 17.70 7.10
CA ASN A 118 -5.50 16.31 7.37
C ASN A 118 -6.41 15.74 8.45
N PHE A 119 -6.52 14.41 8.51
CA PHE A 119 -7.40 13.74 9.43
C PHE A 119 -6.68 12.64 10.22
N LEU A 120 -6.99 12.56 11.50
CA LEU A 120 -6.68 11.44 12.36
C LEU A 120 -7.99 10.80 12.82
N ILE A 121 -8.17 9.52 12.54
CA ILE A 121 -9.37 8.75 12.87
C ILE A 121 -9.02 7.72 13.93
N GLU A 122 -9.58 7.85 15.12
CA GLU A 122 -9.49 6.89 16.22
C GLU A 122 -10.56 5.81 16.04
N GLY A 123 -10.18 4.56 16.00
CA GLY A 123 -11.09 3.43 15.97
C GLY A 123 -10.51 2.20 15.30
N ASP A 124 -11.31 1.13 15.19
CA ASP A 124 -10.92 -0.02 14.40
C ASP A 124 -10.77 0.36 12.93
N ASN A 125 -9.68 -0.08 12.33
CA ASN A 125 -9.35 0.32 10.96
C ASN A 125 -10.29 -0.31 9.92
N LEU A 126 -10.91 -1.48 10.16
CA LEU A 126 -11.90 -2.05 9.25
C LEU A 126 -13.16 -1.17 9.19
N ALA A 127 -13.63 -0.70 10.35
CA ALA A 127 -14.78 0.22 10.43
C ALA A 127 -14.46 1.57 9.78
N ALA A 128 -13.28 2.14 10.07
CA ALA A 128 -12.82 3.37 9.45
C ALA A 128 -12.67 3.24 7.92
N LEU A 129 -12.13 2.12 7.43
CA LEU A 129 -12.01 1.86 5.99
C LEU A 129 -13.38 1.76 5.29
N LYS A 130 -14.40 1.20 5.94
CA LYS A 130 -15.77 1.21 5.40
C LYS A 130 -16.33 2.63 5.28
N LEU A 131 -16.07 3.51 6.24
CA LEU A 131 -16.44 4.93 6.17
C LEU A 131 -15.66 5.65 5.06
N LEU A 132 -14.36 5.39 4.95
CA LEU A 132 -13.53 5.93 3.88
C LEU A 132 -13.98 5.44 2.50
N GLU A 133 -14.47 4.22 2.37
CA GLU A 133 -15.00 3.73 1.09
C GLU A 133 -16.19 4.57 0.61
N LYS A 134 -17.04 5.08 1.52
CA LYS A 134 -18.16 5.96 1.18
C LYS A 134 -17.71 7.35 0.69
N THR A 135 -16.57 7.84 1.17
CA THR A 135 -16.06 9.20 0.92
C THR A 135 -14.88 9.28 -0.06
N HIS A 136 -14.02 8.27 -0.08
CA HIS A 136 -12.71 8.31 -0.73
C HIS A 136 -12.47 7.18 -1.75
N ARG A 137 -13.50 6.54 -2.23
CA ARG A 137 -13.36 5.48 -3.25
C ARG A 137 -12.63 6.00 -4.48
N GLY A 138 -11.52 5.35 -4.84
CA GLY A 138 -10.71 5.72 -6.00
C GLY A 138 -9.94 7.04 -5.89
N LYS A 139 -9.77 7.60 -4.69
CA LYS A 139 -9.14 8.92 -4.49
C LYS A 139 -7.75 8.87 -3.84
N ILE A 140 -7.34 7.75 -3.25
CA ILE A 140 -6.07 7.62 -2.51
C ILE A 140 -4.92 7.27 -3.47
N ASP A 141 -3.90 8.11 -3.50
CA ASP A 141 -2.75 7.94 -4.39
C ASP A 141 -1.69 7.01 -3.80
N LEU A 142 -1.51 7.06 -2.48
CA LEU A 142 -0.54 6.23 -1.79
C LEU A 142 -1.12 5.71 -0.49
N ILE A 143 -0.99 4.41 -0.29
CA ILE A 143 -1.25 3.76 0.99
C ILE A 143 0.09 3.26 1.52
N TYR A 144 0.42 3.64 2.76
CA TYR A 144 1.49 3.01 3.53
C TYR A 144 0.88 2.32 4.73
N ILE A 145 1.28 1.09 5.02
CA ILE A 145 0.85 0.37 6.21
C ILE A 145 1.99 -0.43 6.85
N ASP A 146 1.95 -0.47 8.16
CA ASP A 146 2.82 -1.27 9.03
C ASP A 146 1.93 -2.16 9.92
N PRO A 147 1.36 -3.25 9.37
CA PRO A 147 0.43 -4.10 10.10
C PRO A 147 1.16 -4.90 11.20
N PRO A 148 0.45 -5.50 12.17
CA PRO A 148 1.07 -6.38 13.15
C PRO A 148 1.78 -7.55 12.44
N TYR A 149 2.97 -7.92 12.90
CA TYR A 149 3.83 -8.90 12.25
C TYR A 149 3.56 -10.35 12.65
N ASN A 150 2.63 -10.55 13.59
CA ASN A 150 2.22 -11.88 14.07
C ASN A 150 3.41 -12.69 14.65
N THR A 151 4.29 -12.01 15.37
CA THR A 151 5.50 -12.64 15.94
C THR A 151 5.19 -13.58 17.10
N GLY A 152 3.97 -13.49 17.67
CA GLY A 152 3.55 -14.16 18.88
C GLY A 152 4.13 -13.54 20.17
N ASN A 153 4.73 -12.35 20.07
CA ASN A 153 5.27 -11.58 21.20
C ASN A 153 4.29 -10.46 21.62
N LYS A 154 2.99 -10.74 21.64
CA LYS A 154 1.91 -9.79 21.97
C LYS A 154 1.84 -8.58 21.02
N ASP A 155 2.15 -8.80 19.77
CA ASP A 155 2.12 -7.79 18.70
C ASP A 155 0.88 -7.90 17.80
N PHE A 156 0.11 -8.98 17.92
CA PHE A 156 -1.12 -9.17 17.17
C PHE A 156 -2.27 -9.57 18.11
N ILE A 157 -3.28 -8.72 18.18
CA ILE A 157 -4.52 -8.95 18.92
C ILE A 157 -5.60 -9.39 17.95
N TYR A 158 -6.27 -10.47 18.25
CA TYR A 158 -7.41 -10.99 17.51
C TYR A 158 -8.52 -11.35 18.49
N ASN A 159 -9.70 -10.71 18.36
CA ASN A 159 -10.83 -10.88 19.28
C ASN A 159 -10.45 -10.72 20.76
N ASP A 160 -9.84 -9.58 21.10
CA ASP A 160 -9.42 -9.18 22.46
C ASP A 160 -8.33 -10.08 23.08
N SER A 161 -7.74 -10.98 22.30
CA SER A 161 -6.70 -11.89 22.78
C SER A 161 -5.45 -11.82 21.91
N PHE A 162 -4.28 -11.84 22.54
CA PHE A 162 -3.03 -11.96 21.80
C PHE A 162 -2.93 -13.34 21.13
N VAL A 163 -2.55 -13.34 19.85
CA VAL A 163 -2.28 -14.57 19.10
C VAL A 163 -0.90 -15.08 19.51
N ASP A 164 -0.85 -16.28 20.07
CA ASP A 164 0.36 -16.92 20.56
C ASP A 164 1.10 -17.69 19.44
N LYS A 165 2.40 -17.91 19.62
CA LYS A 165 3.24 -18.70 18.69
C LYS A 165 2.76 -20.14 18.52
N THR A 166 2.10 -20.70 19.53
CA THR A 166 1.57 -22.07 19.54
C THR A 166 0.20 -22.20 18.89
N ASP A 167 -0.43 -21.08 18.54
CA ASP A 167 -1.72 -21.10 17.84
C ASP A 167 -1.55 -21.63 16.41
N GLY A 168 -2.10 -22.82 16.14
CA GLY A 168 -2.04 -23.48 14.83
C GLY A 168 -2.73 -22.70 13.71
N TYR A 169 -3.62 -21.78 14.04
CA TYR A 169 -4.36 -20.94 13.09
C TYR A 169 -3.86 -19.50 13.01
N ARG A 170 -2.73 -19.18 13.61
CA ARG A 170 -2.22 -17.80 13.70
C ARG A 170 -2.09 -17.13 12.33
N HIS A 171 -1.60 -17.85 11.33
CA HIS A 171 -1.46 -17.33 9.96
C HIS A 171 -2.82 -17.15 9.27
N SER A 172 -3.77 -18.08 9.46
CA SER A 172 -5.13 -17.96 8.92
C SER A 172 -5.89 -16.79 9.54
N LYS A 173 -5.75 -16.56 10.85
CA LYS A 173 -6.31 -15.40 11.54
C LYS A 173 -5.73 -14.10 10.99
N TRP A 174 -4.42 -14.03 10.82
CA TRP A 174 -3.75 -12.87 10.25
C TRP A 174 -4.17 -12.61 8.80
N LEU A 175 -4.28 -13.67 7.98
CA LEU A 175 -4.74 -13.55 6.60
C LEU A 175 -6.19 -13.06 6.52
N SER A 176 -7.09 -13.60 7.37
CA SER A 176 -8.49 -13.14 7.46
C SER A 176 -8.58 -11.67 7.86
N PHE A 177 -7.76 -11.25 8.82
CA PHE A 177 -7.64 -9.86 9.28
C PHE A 177 -7.18 -8.93 8.14
N MET A 178 -6.14 -9.32 7.41
CA MET A 178 -5.56 -8.50 6.35
C MET A 178 -6.41 -8.49 5.06
N GLU A 179 -7.04 -9.60 4.72
CA GLU A 179 -7.81 -9.73 3.48
C GLU A 179 -8.91 -8.68 3.36
N LYS A 180 -9.72 -8.52 4.41
CA LYS A 180 -10.83 -7.55 4.45
C LYS A 180 -10.31 -6.13 4.26
N ARG A 181 -9.24 -5.77 4.95
CA ARG A 181 -8.61 -4.45 4.91
C ARG A 181 -7.97 -4.16 3.56
N LEU A 182 -7.27 -5.12 2.97
CA LEU A 182 -6.65 -4.98 1.65
C LEU A 182 -7.67 -4.89 0.52
N LYS A 183 -8.83 -5.57 0.62
CA LYS A 183 -9.94 -5.42 -0.35
C LYS A 183 -10.48 -3.99 -0.33
N LEU A 184 -10.70 -3.41 0.85
CA LEU A 184 -11.14 -2.01 0.99
C LEU A 184 -10.02 -1.04 0.55
N ALA A 185 -8.77 -1.28 0.93
CA ALA A 185 -7.64 -0.48 0.48
C ALA A 185 -7.57 -0.41 -1.05
N LYS A 186 -7.76 -1.54 -1.74
CA LYS A 186 -7.83 -1.59 -3.22
C LYS A 186 -8.96 -0.70 -3.76
N SER A 187 -10.14 -0.68 -3.12
CA SER A 187 -11.26 0.16 -3.57
C SER A 187 -10.95 1.65 -3.41
N LEU A 188 -10.23 2.02 -2.35
CA LEU A 188 -9.84 3.39 -2.04
C LEU A 188 -8.76 3.94 -2.97
N MET A 189 -7.83 3.10 -3.45
CA MET A 189 -6.73 3.53 -4.32
C MET A 189 -7.25 4.18 -5.61
N SER A 190 -6.61 5.25 -6.05
CA SER A 190 -6.79 5.85 -7.38
C SER A 190 -6.28 4.90 -8.47
N SER A 191 -6.57 5.15 -9.72
CA SER A 191 -6.07 4.32 -10.84
C SER A 191 -4.53 4.29 -10.90
N SER A 192 -3.87 5.37 -10.52
CA SER A 192 -2.41 5.48 -10.38
C SER A 192 -1.92 5.20 -8.97
N GLY A 193 -2.75 4.68 -8.08
CA GLY A 193 -2.42 4.45 -6.68
C GLY A 193 -1.40 3.31 -6.48
N VAL A 194 -0.64 3.43 -5.40
CA VAL A 194 0.36 2.46 -4.94
C VAL A 194 0.15 2.15 -3.46
N ILE A 195 0.43 0.92 -3.06
CA ILE A 195 0.46 0.50 -1.65
C ILE A 195 1.83 -0.05 -1.30
N PHE A 196 2.34 0.41 -0.14
CA PHE A 196 3.56 -0.06 0.51
C PHE A 196 3.18 -0.77 1.81
N ILE A 197 3.67 -1.98 2.00
CA ILE A 197 3.34 -2.82 3.15
C ILE A 197 4.65 -3.28 3.82
N SER A 198 4.92 -2.75 5.01
CA SER A 198 6.08 -3.16 5.82
C SER A 198 5.80 -4.48 6.53
N LEU A 199 6.75 -5.40 6.49
CA LEU A 199 6.64 -6.74 7.12
C LEU A 199 8.02 -7.31 7.45
N ASN A 200 8.05 -8.23 8.41
CA ASN A 200 9.20 -9.11 8.64
C ASN A 200 9.03 -10.47 7.92
N ASP A 201 9.97 -11.40 8.15
CA ASP A 201 9.98 -12.72 7.53
C ASP A 201 8.76 -13.58 7.84
N ILE A 202 8.02 -13.31 8.93
CA ILE A 202 6.96 -14.20 9.43
C ILE A 202 5.74 -14.19 8.51
N GLU A 203 5.24 -12.99 8.17
CA GLU A 203 4.02 -12.85 7.35
C GLU A 203 4.29 -12.28 5.95
N GLN A 204 5.52 -11.90 5.63
CA GLN A 204 5.85 -11.40 4.30
C GLN A 204 5.47 -12.40 3.18
N PRO A 205 5.76 -13.72 3.28
CA PRO A 205 5.38 -14.67 2.23
C PRO A 205 3.85 -14.79 2.07
N ASN A 206 3.13 -14.87 3.20
CA ASN A 206 1.68 -14.98 3.22
C ASN A 206 1.01 -13.73 2.67
N CYS A 207 1.49 -12.54 3.08
CA CYS A 207 1.01 -11.25 2.58
C CYS A 207 1.26 -11.10 1.08
N ARG A 208 2.41 -11.55 0.58
CA ARG A 208 2.73 -11.52 -0.85
C ARG A 208 1.70 -12.29 -1.66
N VAL A 209 1.38 -13.52 -1.27
CA VAL A 209 0.41 -14.36 -1.99
C VAL A 209 -1.01 -13.79 -1.86
N LEU A 210 -1.37 -13.25 -0.69
CA LEU A 210 -2.65 -12.57 -0.49
C LEU A 210 -2.79 -11.33 -1.38
N CYS A 211 -1.76 -10.51 -1.48
CA CYS A 211 -1.73 -9.33 -2.35
C CYS A 211 -1.79 -9.71 -3.84
N ASP A 212 -1.12 -10.79 -4.26
CA ASP A 212 -1.21 -11.31 -5.62
C ASP A 212 -2.67 -11.72 -5.96
N ALA A 213 -3.38 -12.31 -5.00
CA ALA A 213 -4.80 -12.68 -5.17
C ALA A 213 -5.72 -11.45 -5.22
N ILE A 214 -5.51 -10.44 -4.39
CA ILE A 214 -6.39 -9.26 -4.29
C ILE A 214 -6.05 -8.21 -5.33
N LEU A 215 -4.79 -7.79 -5.42
CA LEU A 215 -4.33 -6.69 -6.27
C LEU A 215 -3.96 -7.17 -7.68
N GLY A 216 -3.60 -8.45 -7.81
CA GLY A 216 -3.12 -9.09 -9.03
C GLY A 216 -1.60 -9.16 -9.09
N GLU A 217 -1.05 -10.34 -9.39
CA GLU A 217 0.40 -10.59 -9.52
C GLU A 217 1.07 -9.62 -10.50
N CYS A 218 0.42 -9.30 -11.62
CA CYS A 218 0.94 -8.36 -12.62
C CYS A 218 1.09 -6.91 -12.13
N ASN A 219 0.54 -6.60 -10.96
CA ASN A 219 0.63 -5.30 -10.30
C ASN A 219 1.69 -5.24 -9.20
N PHE A 220 2.40 -6.32 -8.95
CA PHE A 220 3.57 -6.30 -8.10
C PHE A 220 4.69 -5.48 -8.74
N CYS A 221 5.13 -4.43 -8.06
CA CYS A 221 6.19 -3.54 -8.52
C CYS A 221 7.56 -4.02 -8.08
N GLY A 222 7.65 -4.56 -6.86
CA GLY A 222 8.89 -5.01 -6.26
C GLY A 222 8.79 -5.20 -4.76
N GLN A 223 9.90 -5.62 -4.18
CA GLN A 223 10.11 -5.73 -2.75
C GLN A 223 11.36 -4.95 -2.39
N ILE A 224 11.21 -4.04 -1.43
CA ILE A 224 12.33 -3.30 -0.86
C ILE A 224 12.79 -4.03 0.39
N ILE A 225 14.10 -4.17 0.56
CA ILE A 225 14.75 -4.66 1.77
C ILE A 225 15.27 -3.43 2.50
N TRP A 226 14.70 -3.15 3.67
CA TRP A 226 15.14 -2.05 4.52
C TRP A 226 16.02 -2.57 5.64
N ARG A 227 17.24 -2.05 5.74
CA ARG A 227 18.14 -2.34 6.85
C ARG A 227 17.71 -1.57 8.09
N LYS A 228 17.00 -2.25 8.99
CA LYS A 228 16.41 -1.63 10.20
C LYS A 228 17.41 -1.37 11.32
N LYS A 229 18.51 -2.12 11.35
CA LYS A 229 19.60 -1.96 12.33
C LYS A 229 20.94 -2.32 11.72
N ALA A 230 21.99 -1.67 12.17
CA ALA A 230 23.38 -2.02 11.86
C ALA A 230 24.03 -2.67 13.07
N GLY A 231 24.75 -3.77 12.87
CA GLY A 231 25.52 -4.44 13.91
C GLY A 231 24.73 -5.50 14.68
N GLY A 232 25.48 -6.47 15.18
CA GLY A 232 24.97 -7.72 15.68
C GLY A 232 24.22 -7.65 16.99
N GLY A 233 23.18 -8.46 17.10
CA GLY A 233 22.65 -9.01 18.35
C GLY A 233 22.89 -10.51 18.34
N GLN A 234 23.02 -11.14 19.50
CA GLN A 234 23.17 -12.59 19.63
C GLN A 234 21.87 -13.25 20.11
N THR A 235 20.73 -12.67 19.74
CA THR A 235 19.40 -13.12 20.22
C THR A 235 18.70 -14.07 19.28
N ASP A 236 19.14 -14.15 18.02
CA ASP A 236 18.58 -15.04 17.01
C ASP A 236 19.39 -16.35 16.95
N ASP A 237 18.73 -17.50 16.78
CA ASP A 237 19.37 -18.81 16.86
C ASP A 237 20.39 -19.07 15.76
N PHE A 238 20.20 -18.52 14.55
CA PHE A 238 21.01 -18.82 13.37
C PHE A 238 21.65 -17.58 12.75
N PHE A 239 20.89 -16.52 12.52
CA PHE A 239 21.33 -15.32 11.84
C PHE A 239 20.88 -14.07 12.58
N VAL A 240 21.70 -13.02 12.54
CA VAL A 240 21.27 -11.70 13.00
C VAL A 240 20.39 -11.07 11.93
N THR A 241 19.10 -10.95 12.19
CA THR A 241 18.16 -10.33 11.27
C THR A 241 18.27 -8.80 11.34
N GLU A 242 18.92 -8.20 10.34
CA GLU A 242 19.16 -6.75 10.27
C GLU A 242 18.12 -6.00 9.43
N HIS A 243 17.18 -6.70 8.79
CA HIS A 243 16.29 -6.12 7.79
C HIS A 243 14.81 -6.40 8.06
N GLU A 244 14.00 -5.66 7.36
CA GLU A 244 12.58 -5.87 7.13
C GLU A 244 12.27 -5.66 5.65
N TYR A 245 11.06 -5.98 5.23
CA TYR A 245 10.62 -5.85 3.85
C TYR A 245 9.55 -4.77 3.71
N VAL A 246 9.51 -4.12 2.53
CA VAL A 246 8.38 -3.33 2.10
C VAL A 246 7.90 -3.91 0.77
N LEU A 247 6.71 -4.53 0.77
CA LEU A 247 6.05 -4.99 -0.45
C LEU A 247 5.44 -3.79 -1.18
N VAL A 248 5.61 -3.73 -2.49
CA VAL A 248 5.14 -2.62 -3.33
C VAL A 248 4.19 -3.15 -4.40
N TYR A 249 2.92 -2.70 -4.35
CA TYR A 249 1.91 -3.02 -5.34
C TYR A 249 1.25 -1.75 -5.88
N ARG A 250 1.10 -1.66 -7.19
CA ARG A 250 0.27 -0.63 -7.83
C ARG A 250 -1.16 -1.13 -8.01
N LYS A 251 -2.12 -0.21 -8.15
CA LYS A 251 -3.49 -0.60 -8.51
C LYS A 251 -3.62 -0.99 -9.98
N THR A 252 -3.03 -0.20 -10.87
CA THR A 252 -3.03 -0.44 -12.32
C THR A 252 -1.69 -0.02 -12.95
N LYS A 253 -1.56 -0.24 -14.25
CA LYS A 253 -0.38 0.21 -15.04
C LYS A 253 -0.29 1.74 -15.19
N ALA A 254 -1.27 2.49 -14.71
CA ALA A 254 -1.23 3.96 -14.71
C ALA A 254 -0.29 4.54 -13.64
N PHE A 255 0.13 3.72 -12.66
CA PHE A 255 1.16 4.12 -11.71
C PHE A 255 2.52 4.26 -12.38
N GLU A 256 3.20 5.36 -12.10
CA GLU A 256 4.55 5.63 -12.56
C GLU A 256 5.49 5.83 -11.37
N TRP A 257 6.58 5.07 -11.35
CA TRP A 257 7.63 5.24 -10.36
C TRP A 257 8.54 6.40 -10.75
N ILE A 258 8.81 7.32 -9.82
CA ILE A 258 9.76 8.42 -10.04
C ILE A 258 11.17 7.87 -9.79
N ASP A 259 11.99 7.89 -10.83
CA ASP A 259 13.40 7.46 -10.75
C ASP A 259 14.24 8.53 -10.02
N ASP A 260 15.28 8.08 -9.33
CA ASP A 260 16.28 8.97 -8.75
C ASP A 260 16.96 9.83 -9.82
N THR A 261 17.32 11.03 -9.43
CA THR A 261 18.15 11.89 -10.26
C THR A 261 19.55 11.97 -9.69
N ILE A 262 20.53 11.47 -10.44
CA ILE A 262 21.92 11.73 -10.11
C ILE A 262 22.28 13.08 -10.68
N VAL A 263 22.49 14.07 -9.81
CA VAL A 263 23.19 15.30 -10.20
C VAL A 263 24.61 14.90 -10.60
N ALA A 264 24.99 15.19 -11.83
CA ALA A 264 26.22 14.71 -12.45
C ALA A 264 27.52 15.26 -11.81
N ASP A 265 27.45 15.95 -10.69
CA ASP A 265 28.58 16.63 -10.06
C ASP A 265 29.49 15.77 -9.15
N ALA A 266 29.07 14.57 -8.78
CA ALA A 266 29.90 13.72 -7.94
C ALA A 266 31.07 13.12 -8.74
N GLY A 267 32.27 13.65 -8.53
CA GLY A 267 33.51 13.10 -9.08
C GLY A 267 34.17 13.90 -10.21
N PHE A 268 33.66 15.08 -10.57
CA PHE A 268 34.30 16.00 -11.50
C PHE A 268 35.37 16.84 -10.79
N ASN A 269 36.46 16.21 -10.41
CA ASN A 269 37.55 16.78 -9.62
C ASN A 269 38.77 17.18 -10.43
N LYS A 270 38.71 17.10 -11.77
CA LYS A 270 39.77 17.48 -12.69
C LYS A 270 39.22 18.55 -13.64
N GLU A 271 40.11 19.44 -14.14
CA GLU A 271 39.75 20.55 -15.02
C GLU A 271 40.79 20.72 -16.10
N ASP A 272 40.37 21.06 -17.31
CA ASP A 272 41.21 21.46 -18.42
C ASP A 272 40.46 22.52 -19.28
N ASP A 273 41.01 22.89 -20.44
CA ASP A 273 40.43 23.86 -21.35
C ASP A 273 38.99 23.52 -21.82
N GLY A 274 38.57 22.26 -21.70
CA GLY A 274 37.23 21.77 -22.00
C GLY A 274 36.26 21.87 -20.82
N GLY A 275 36.71 22.29 -19.63
CA GLY A 275 35.93 22.41 -18.40
C GLY A 275 36.23 21.30 -17.39
N LYS A 276 35.36 21.19 -16.34
CA LYS A 276 35.52 20.16 -15.31
C LYS A 276 35.15 18.78 -15.85
N PHE A 277 35.97 17.79 -15.53
CA PHE A 277 35.75 16.40 -15.94
C PHE A 277 36.08 15.40 -14.85
N LYS A 278 35.49 14.22 -14.95
CA LYS A 278 35.91 13.04 -14.21
C LYS A 278 36.71 12.09 -15.09
N ALA A 279 37.76 11.51 -14.53
CA ALA A 279 38.61 10.56 -15.21
C ALA A 279 38.17 9.14 -14.88
N VAL A 280 37.73 8.38 -15.90
CA VAL A 280 37.30 6.98 -15.74
C VAL A 280 38.32 6.06 -16.39
N LYS A 281 38.95 5.17 -15.60
CA LYS A 281 40.00 4.27 -16.06
C LYS A 281 39.58 3.44 -17.28
N LEU A 282 40.37 3.46 -18.35
CA LEU A 282 40.08 2.74 -19.59
C LEU A 282 40.47 1.26 -19.51
N GLU A 283 41.39 0.87 -18.63
CA GLU A 283 41.63 -0.53 -18.31
C GLU A 283 40.45 -1.08 -17.50
N LYS A 284 39.96 -2.27 -17.87
CA LYS A 284 38.87 -2.93 -17.15
C LYS A 284 39.35 -3.43 -15.78
N TRP A 285 38.52 -3.25 -14.76
CA TRP A 285 38.74 -3.73 -13.40
C TRP A 285 37.53 -4.55 -12.91
N GLY A 286 37.70 -5.31 -11.84
CA GLY A 286 36.67 -6.23 -11.31
C GLY A 286 36.62 -7.56 -12.10
N SER A 287 35.52 -8.30 -11.95
CA SER A 287 35.30 -9.55 -12.67
C SER A 287 35.36 -9.34 -14.18
N SER A 288 35.87 -10.36 -14.92
CA SER A 288 36.08 -10.31 -16.37
C SER A 288 37.00 -9.18 -16.84
N ALA A 289 38.12 -8.93 -16.14
CA ALA A 289 39.14 -7.95 -16.49
C ALA A 289 40.26 -8.47 -17.39
N HIS A 290 40.39 -9.79 -17.55
CA HIS A 290 41.46 -10.41 -18.29
C HIS A 290 41.25 -10.39 -19.80
N LYS A 291 42.32 -10.54 -20.54
CA LYS A 291 42.34 -10.60 -22.00
C LYS A 291 41.45 -11.72 -22.55
N GLU A 292 41.46 -12.88 -21.87
CA GLU A 292 40.73 -14.09 -22.27
C GLU A 292 39.20 -13.88 -22.22
N ASP A 293 38.74 -13.02 -21.33
CA ASP A 293 37.30 -12.69 -21.20
C ASP A 293 36.73 -12.03 -22.46
N ARG A 294 37.58 -11.25 -23.20
CA ARG A 294 37.15 -10.58 -24.42
C ARG A 294 38.33 -10.17 -25.30
N LEU A 295 38.80 -11.07 -26.15
CA LEU A 295 39.95 -10.87 -27.02
C LEU A 295 39.86 -9.65 -27.92
N THR A 296 38.67 -9.27 -28.39
CA THR A 296 38.45 -8.06 -29.23
C THR A 296 38.73 -6.74 -28.52
N MET A 297 38.88 -6.77 -27.19
CA MET A 297 39.19 -5.60 -26.36
C MET A 297 40.67 -5.59 -25.89
N TRP A 298 41.50 -6.43 -26.45
CA TRP A 298 42.93 -6.46 -26.22
C TRP A 298 43.69 -6.05 -27.48
N PHE A 299 44.05 -4.77 -27.56
CA PHE A 299 44.77 -4.14 -28.67
C PHE A 299 45.69 -3.04 -28.12
N PRO A 300 46.80 -2.68 -28.85
CA PRO A 300 47.70 -1.63 -28.40
C PRO A 300 47.15 -0.24 -28.65
N ILE A 301 47.45 0.70 -27.72
CA ILE A 301 47.36 2.16 -27.92
C ILE A 301 48.74 2.76 -27.70
N LYS A 302 48.96 4.01 -28.12
CA LYS A 302 50.20 4.74 -27.86
C LYS A 302 50.10 5.57 -26.61
N ASP A 303 51.09 5.49 -25.73
CA ASP A 303 51.19 6.37 -24.57
C ASP A 303 51.70 7.79 -25.00
N PRO A 304 51.71 8.76 -24.09
CA PRO A 304 52.22 10.13 -24.41
C PRO A 304 53.67 10.20 -24.89
N ALA A 305 54.47 9.17 -24.62
CA ALA A 305 55.84 9.05 -25.13
C ALA A 305 55.93 8.30 -26.49
N GLY A 306 54.79 7.96 -27.10
CA GLY A 306 54.71 7.26 -28.39
C GLY A 306 54.92 5.76 -28.31
N LYS A 307 55.11 5.18 -27.12
CA LYS A 307 55.37 3.74 -26.94
C LYS A 307 54.04 2.97 -26.97
N LYS A 308 54.01 1.81 -27.63
CA LYS A 308 52.88 0.89 -27.62
C LYS A 308 52.67 0.29 -26.25
N MET A 309 51.44 0.37 -25.74
CA MET A 309 51.03 -0.26 -24.48
C MET A 309 49.76 -1.07 -24.65
N TYR A 310 49.60 -2.08 -23.81
CA TYR A 310 48.44 -2.95 -23.71
C TYR A 310 47.79 -2.83 -22.33
N PRO A 311 46.52 -3.13 -22.20
CA PRO A 311 45.84 -3.06 -20.91
C PRO A 311 46.33 -4.13 -19.95
N ILE A 312 46.36 -3.80 -18.66
CA ILE A 312 46.73 -4.70 -17.56
C ILE A 312 45.55 -4.85 -16.63
N ALA A 313 45.27 -6.10 -16.22
CA ALA A 313 44.26 -6.42 -15.21
C ALA A 313 44.76 -6.03 -13.80
N PRO A 314 43.88 -5.94 -12.79
CA PRO A 314 44.25 -5.53 -11.42
C PRO A 314 45.31 -6.41 -10.75
N ASP A 315 45.42 -7.66 -11.15
CA ASP A 315 46.42 -8.63 -10.67
C ASP A 315 47.77 -8.59 -11.43
N GLY A 316 47.93 -7.65 -12.37
CA GLY A 316 49.14 -7.46 -13.17
C GLY A 316 49.23 -8.33 -14.41
N LEU A 317 48.29 -9.22 -14.67
CA LEU A 317 48.24 -10.07 -15.85
C LEU A 317 47.70 -9.28 -17.07
N PRO A 318 47.84 -9.83 -18.33
CA PRO A 318 47.26 -9.20 -19.51
C PRO A 318 45.74 -8.96 -19.33
N GLY A 319 45.37 -7.70 -19.38
CA GLY A 319 43.98 -7.25 -19.19
C GLY A 319 43.28 -6.95 -20.50
N ARG A 320 42.14 -6.28 -20.41
CA ARG A 320 41.40 -5.74 -21.55
C ARG A 320 40.98 -4.30 -21.36
N TRP A 321 40.73 -3.63 -22.47
CA TRP A 321 40.13 -2.28 -22.41
C TRP A 321 38.65 -2.37 -22.00
N ARG A 322 38.16 -1.27 -21.42
CA ARG A 322 36.72 -1.07 -21.11
C ARG A 322 35.91 -0.78 -22.37
N VAL A 323 36.55 -0.25 -23.40
CA VAL A 323 35.93 0.17 -24.66
C VAL A 323 36.57 -0.59 -25.85
N GLY A 324 35.80 -0.77 -26.92
CA GLY A 324 36.29 -1.37 -28.16
C GLY A 324 37.19 -0.43 -28.96
N GLN A 325 37.91 -1.01 -29.94
CA GLN A 325 38.93 -0.30 -30.72
C GLN A 325 38.41 0.95 -31.42
N LYS A 326 37.24 0.89 -32.04
CA LYS A 326 36.59 2.06 -32.69
C LYS A 326 36.39 3.20 -31.71
N ARG A 327 35.78 2.89 -30.54
CA ARG A 327 35.55 3.91 -29.49
C ARG A 327 36.85 4.49 -28.95
N MET A 328 37.91 3.64 -28.81
CA MET A 328 39.22 4.11 -28.37
C MET A 328 39.81 5.12 -29.35
N GLN A 329 39.75 4.84 -30.67
CA GLN A 329 40.19 5.76 -31.72
C GLN A 329 39.40 7.08 -31.70
N ASP A 330 38.07 7.04 -31.44
CA ASP A 330 37.25 8.24 -31.28
C ASP A 330 37.71 9.05 -30.06
N LEU A 331 38.05 8.42 -28.95
CA LEU A 331 38.57 9.10 -27.76
C LEU A 331 39.94 9.76 -28.02
N GLU A 332 40.83 9.08 -28.73
CA GLU A 332 42.14 9.61 -29.12
C GLU A 332 41.95 10.82 -30.04
N LYS A 333 41.15 10.69 -31.11
CA LYS A 333 40.88 11.76 -32.10
C LYS A 333 40.31 13.02 -31.45
N ASN A 334 39.42 12.86 -30.49
CA ASN A 334 38.74 13.96 -29.82
C ASN A 334 39.48 14.48 -28.57
N LYS A 335 40.70 14.00 -28.31
CA LYS A 335 41.52 14.33 -27.13
C LYS A 335 40.82 14.09 -25.80
N LEU A 336 39.97 13.04 -25.75
CA LEU A 336 39.20 12.64 -24.58
C LEU A 336 39.91 11.60 -23.69
N ILE A 337 41.20 11.35 -23.92
CA ILE A 337 42.02 10.52 -23.05
C ILE A 337 42.86 11.40 -22.13
N TYR A 338 42.65 11.24 -20.83
CA TYR A 338 43.49 11.77 -19.77
C TYR A 338 44.54 10.74 -19.36
N TRP A 339 45.78 11.16 -19.30
CA TRP A 339 46.88 10.28 -18.95
C TRP A 339 47.40 10.60 -17.56
N GLU A 340 47.53 9.56 -16.71
CA GLU A 340 48.10 9.69 -15.38
C GLU A 340 49.27 8.72 -15.25
N LYS A 341 50.38 9.18 -14.68
CA LYS A 341 51.56 8.30 -14.46
C LYS A 341 51.44 7.70 -13.04
N LYS A 342 51.31 6.37 -12.98
CA LYS A 342 51.23 5.60 -11.71
C LYS A 342 52.32 4.52 -11.76
N ASP A 343 53.09 4.44 -10.69
CA ASP A 343 54.18 3.46 -10.55
C ASP A 343 55.11 3.36 -11.79
N GLY A 344 55.47 4.54 -12.33
CA GLY A 344 56.33 4.64 -13.49
C GLY A 344 55.68 4.35 -14.85
N ARG A 345 54.40 3.94 -14.89
CA ARG A 345 53.62 3.61 -16.08
C ARG A 345 52.53 4.65 -16.36
N TRP A 346 52.30 4.90 -17.66
CA TRP A 346 51.14 5.70 -18.08
C TRP A 346 49.87 4.86 -18.03
N VAL A 347 48.80 5.42 -17.38
CA VAL A 347 47.50 4.80 -17.28
C VAL A 347 46.48 5.71 -17.98
N PRO A 348 45.73 5.22 -18.98
CA PRO A 348 44.75 6.02 -19.70
C PRO A 348 43.40 6.01 -18.98
N TYR A 349 42.77 7.21 -18.97
CA TYR A 349 41.42 7.45 -18.46
C TYR A 349 40.60 8.15 -19.51
N GLU A 350 39.32 7.82 -19.65
CA GLU A 350 38.37 8.57 -20.44
C GLU A 350 37.97 9.84 -19.69
N LYS A 351 38.08 11.01 -20.34
CA LYS A 351 37.56 12.27 -19.82
C LYS A 351 36.05 12.30 -20.06
N ILE A 352 35.27 12.43 -18.99
CA ILE A 352 33.85 12.69 -19.04
C ILE A 352 33.66 14.11 -18.47
N TYR A 353 33.34 15.06 -19.34
CA TYR A 353 33.15 16.45 -18.94
C TYR A 353 31.85 16.65 -18.19
N SER A 354 31.90 17.49 -17.17
CA SER A 354 30.72 18.07 -16.56
C SER A 354 30.05 19.04 -17.53
N ILE A 355 28.73 19.03 -17.56
CA ILE A 355 27.97 19.89 -18.44
C ILE A 355 27.23 20.87 -17.55
N ASP A 356 27.89 22.01 -17.27
CA ASP A 356 27.30 23.09 -16.51
C ASP A 356 26.04 23.61 -17.22
N GLY A 357 24.89 23.54 -16.52
CA GLY A 357 23.67 24.24 -16.86
C GLY A 357 22.68 23.54 -17.80
N ASP A 358 22.95 22.37 -18.34
CA ASP A 358 21.99 21.65 -19.18
C ASP A 358 21.20 20.57 -18.37
N LEU A 359 20.03 20.98 -17.86
CA LEU A 359 19.10 20.09 -17.14
C LEU A 359 18.61 18.90 -17.98
N SER A 360 18.84 18.89 -19.31
CA SER A 360 18.48 17.77 -20.20
C SER A 360 19.33 16.52 -19.99
N LYS A 361 20.40 16.61 -19.21
CA LYS A 361 21.37 15.52 -18.96
C LYS A 361 21.40 15.01 -17.53
N ILE A 362 20.40 15.33 -16.74
CA ILE A 362 20.18 14.65 -15.46
C ILE A 362 19.94 13.16 -15.74
N LYS A 363 20.88 12.33 -15.32
CA LYS A 363 20.74 10.88 -15.50
C LYS A 363 19.73 10.34 -14.51
N LYS A 364 18.57 9.89 -14.99
CA LYS A 364 17.63 9.13 -14.20
C LYS A 364 18.22 7.75 -13.88
N VAL A 365 18.17 7.36 -12.63
CA VAL A 365 18.67 6.08 -12.12
C VAL A 365 17.54 5.40 -11.36
N LYS A 366 17.40 4.11 -11.56
CA LYS A 366 16.41 3.33 -10.80
C LYS A 366 16.76 3.32 -9.32
N CYS A 367 15.77 3.56 -8.47
CA CYS A 367 15.86 3.38 -7.04
C CYS A 367 16.37 1.97 -6.73
N ARG A 368 17.19 1.83 -5.72
CA ARG A 368 17.69 0.53 -5.27
C ARG A 368 16.60 -0.21 -4.50
N SER A 369 16.58 -1.53 -4.63
CA SER A 369 15.69 -2.39 -3.87
C SER A 369 16.20 -2.73 -2.46
N ILE A 370 17.37 -2.24 -2.09
CA ILE A 370 17.96 -2.41 -0.76
C ILE A 370 18.32 -1.03 -0.23
N PHE A 371 17.67 -0.65 0.87
CA PHE A 371 17.93 0.59 1.59
C PHE A 371 18.90 0.30 2.74
N TYR A 372 20.08 0.86 2.66
CA TYR A 372 21.12 0.75 3.69
C TYR A 372 21.13 2.01 4.58
N ASP A 373 22.13 2.84 4.36
CA ASP A 373 22.38 4.03 5.18
C ASP A 373 21.66 5.28 4.64
N GLU A 374 20.99 5.17 3.49
CA GLU A 374 20.20 6.25 2.88
C GLU A 374 18.98 6.61 3.73
N VAL A 375 18.44 5.61 4.45
CA VAL A 375 17.32 5.78 5.38
C VAL A 375 17.70 5.34 6.78
N GLY A 376 17.14 6.00 7.79
CA GLY A 376 17.43 5.68 9.19
C GLY A 376 16.94 4.29 9.59
N GLY A 377 17.48 3.77 10.70
CA GLY A 377 17.05 2.53 11.32
C GLY A 377 16.00 2.72 12.42
N THR A 378 15.68 1.64 13.12
CA THR A 378 14.75 1.66 14.27
C THR A 378 15.29 2.49 15.44
N GLY A 379 16.63 2.57 15.59
CA GLY A 379 17.27 3.43 16.58
C GLY A 379 16.95 4.90 16.35
N ASP A 380 17.11 5.38 15.11
CA ASP A 380 16.83 6.77 14.74
C ASP A 380 15.37 7.14 14.99
N ALA A 381 14.44 6.22 14.75
CA ALA A 381 13.02 6.42 15.05
C ALA A 381 12.75 6.55 16.56
N THR A 382 13.44 5.75 17.38
CA THR A 382 13.34 5.79 18.84
C THR A 382 13.93 7.08 19.39
N ASP A 383 15.07 7.50 18.88
CA ASP A 383 15.74 8.75 19.29
C ASP A 383 14.89 9.97 18.92
N MET A 384 14.32 10.00 17.73
CA MET A 384 13.38 11.04 17.29
C MET A 384 12.14 11.11 18.19
N LEU A 385 11.52 9.98 18.53
CA LEU A 385 10.40 9.97 19.49
C LEU A 385 10.83 10.46 20.87
N THR A 386 12.00 10.05 21.33
CA THR A 386 12.56 10.51 22.61
C THR A 386 12.76 12.03 22.61
N GLU A 387 13.24 12.60 21.51
CA GLU A 387 13.38 14.06 21.36
C GLU A 387 12.03 14.77 21.37
N ILE A 388 11.04 14.25 20.60
CA ILE A 388 9.69 14.85 20.50
C ILE A 388 8.98 14.82 21.86
N PHE A 389 9.08 13.71 22.60
CA PHE A 389 8.32 13.51 23.83
C PHE A 389 9.09 13.87 25.10
N GLY A 390 10.42 13.99 25.04
CA GLY A 390 11.29 14.25 26.19
C GLY A 390 11.46 13.03 27.11
N LYS A 391 11.05 11.84 26.70
CA LYS A 391 11.17 10.58 27.45
C LYS A 391 11.28 9.39 26.53
N LYS A 392 11.91 8.31 27.03
CA LYS A 392 12.06 7.04 26.30
C LYS A 392 10.79 6.17 26.39
N ASP A 393 10.76 5.11 25.61
CA ASP A 393 9.76 4.03 25.66
C ASP A 393 8.30 4.49 25.44
N ILE A 394 8.12 5.48 24.56
CA ILE A 394 6.80 5.99 24.20
C ILE A 394 6.05 5.02 23.29
N PHE A 395 6.78 4.44 22.33
CA PHE A 395 6.25 3.53 21.35
C PHE A 395 7.36 2.59 20.85
N SER A 396 7.10 1.29 20.87
CA SER A 396 8.07 0.30 20.41
C SER A 396 8.01 0.13 18.89
N ASN A 397 9.17 -0.04 18.27
CA ASN A 397 9.30 -0.35 16.83
C ASN A 397 8.70 0.70 15.89
N ALA A 398 8.75 1.98 16.22
CA ALA A 398 8.39 3.04 15.27
C ALA A 398 9.25 2.97 14.01
N LYS A 399 8.65 3.27 12.86
CA LYS A 399 9.42 3.41 11.62
C LYS A 399 10.09 4.78 11.55
N PRO A 400 11.30 4.89 10.98
CA PRO A 400 11.94 6.17 10.78
C PRO A 400 11.20 7.03 9.76
N VAL A 401 11.16 8.33 9.98
CA VAL A 401 10.52 9.30 9.08
C VAL A 401 11.16 9.24 7.70
N SER A 402 12.49 9.12 7.64
CA SER A 402 13.25 9.04 6.39
C SER A 402 12.86 7.85 5.50
N LEU A 403 12.45 6.71 6.06
CA LEU A 403 11.94 5.60 5.28
C LEU A 403 10.66 5.98 4.54
N ILE A 404 9.74 6.64 5.24
CA ILE A 404 8.46 7.04 4.64
C ILE A 404 8.68 8.16 3.62
N GLU A 405 9.57 9.12 3.90
CA GLU A 405 9.95 10.18 2.95
C GLU A 405 10.48 9.59 1.66
N GLU A 406 11.40 8.62 1.74
CA GLU A 406 11.97 7.94 0.59
C GLU A 406 10.89 7.27 -0.27
N LEU A 407 9.91 6.60 0.35
CA LEU A 407 8.79 6.00 -0.38
C LEU A 407 7.88 7.06 -1.03
N LEU A 408 7.66 8.20 -0.35
CA LEU A 408 6.81 9.28 -0.84
C LEU A 408 7.41 10.00 -2.05
N VAL A 409 8.72 10.23 -2.09
CA VAL A 409 9.38 10.94 -3.21
C VAL A 409 9.34 10.12 -4.50
N HIS A 410 9.29 8.80 -4.42
CA HIS A 410 9.20 7.92 -5.59
C HIS A 410 7.78 7.73 -6.12
N ALA A 411 6.76 8.13 -5.36
CA ALA A 411 5.37 8.05 -5.75
C ALA A 411 4.81 9.47 -5.95
N LYS A 412 4.24 9.75 -7.11
CA LYS A 412 3.56 11.03 -7.39
C LYS A 412 2.22 11.07 -6.63
N ALA A 413 2.29 11.17 -5.30
CA ALA A 413 1.14 11.09 -4.43
C ALA A 413 0.79 12.46 -3.83
N ASN A 414 -0.49 12.82 -3.86
CA ASN A 414 -1.04 13.98 -3.18
C ASN A 414 -1.91 13.59 -1.99
N PHE A 415 -2.51 12.40 -2.02
CA PHE A 415 -3.38 11.94 -0.95
C PHE A 415 -2.89 10.60 -0.40
N ILE A 416 -2.48 10.62 0.86
CA ILE A 416 -1.82 9.52 1.56
C ILE A 416 -2.76 8.95 2.62
N LEU A 417 -2.88 7.62 2.69
CA LEU A 417 -3.62 6.90 3.71
C LEU A 417 -2.68 5.96 4.46
N ASP A 418 -2.76 6.00 5.79
CA ASP A 418 -2.14 4.99 6.65
C ASP A 418 -3.18 4.51 7.67
N PHE A 419 -3.65 3.27 7.51
CA PHE A 419 -4.65 2.69 8.40
C PHE A 419 -4.08 1.74 9.46
N PHE A 420 -2.77 1.80 9.65
CA PHE A 420 -2.02 1.25 10.78
C PHE A 420 -1.04 2.31 11.32
N ALA A 421 -1.55 3.53 11.56
CA ALA A 421 -0.70 4.70 11.77
C ALA A 421 0.21 4.63 13.00
N GLY A 422 -0.13 3.82 13.99
CA GLY A 422 0.71 3.58 15.17
C GLY A 422 1.20 4.87 15.82
N SER A 423 2.49 5.15 15.71
CA SER A 423 3.08 6.37 16.27
C SER A 423 2.88 7.64 15.41
N GLY A 424 2.21 7.57 14.26
CA GLY A 424 1.98 8.72 13.37
C GLY A 424 3.17 9.14 12.50
N THR A 425 4.08 8.21 12.21
CA THR A 425 5.28 8.49 11.40
C THR A 425 4.92 9.00 10.01
N THR A 426 3.91 8.41 9.36
CA THR A 426 3.47 8.79 8.02
C THR A 426 3.01 10.26 7.96
N GLY A 427 2.20 10.70 8.91
CA GLY A 427 1.77 12.11 8.98
C GLY A 427 2.94 13.07 9.19
N HIS A 428 3.91 12.70 10.03
CA HIS A 428 5.13 13.49 10.25
C HIS A 428 5.95 13.59 8.95
N ALA A 429 6.17 12.48 8.24
CA ALA A 429 6.90 12.46 6.98
C ALA A 429 6.24 13.33 5.90
N VAL A 430 4.91 13.25 5.76
CA VAL A 430 4.17 14.08 4.80
C VAL A 430 4.32 15.56 5.09
N MET A 431 4.18 15.99 6.36
CA MET A 431 4.31 17.40 6.73
C MET A 431 5.74 17.91 6.53
N LYS A 432 6.74 17.10 6.87
CA LYS A 432 8.15 17.43 6.67
C LYS A 432 8.46 17.60 5.18
N LEU A 433 8.08 16.64 4.36
CA LEU A 433 8.31 16.69 2.91
C LEU A 433 7.60 17.89 2.25
N ASN A 434 6.37 18.21 2.66
CA ASN A 434 5.67 19.42 2.20
C ASN A 434 6.43 20.70 2.55
N SER A 435 7.06 20.74 3.72
CA SER A 435 7.88 21.89 4.15
C SER A 435 9.17 22.02 3.32
N GLU A 436 9.75 20.90 2.89
CA GLU A 436 11.01 20.87 2.14
C GLU A 436 10.82 21.21 0.66
N ASP A 437 9.77 20.69 0.02
CA ASP A 437 9.55 20.82 -1.43
C ASP A 437 8.38 21.75 -1.82
N GLY A 438 7.68 22.33 -0.82
CA GLY A 438 6.51 23.19 -1.05
C GLY A 438 5.27 22.41 -1.54
N GLY A 439 5.25 21.10 -1.38
CA GLY A 439 4.15 20.21 -1.73
C GLY A 439 2.86 20.48 -0.93
N LYS A 440 1.75 19.98 -1.46
CA LYS A 440 0.42 20.08 -0.84
C LYS A 440 -0.20 18.70 -0.59
N ARG A 441 0.63 17.78 -0.15
CA ARG A 441 0.18 16.43 0.19
C ARG A 441 -0.72 16.46 1.41
N LYS A 442 -1.74 15.61 1.40
CA LYS A 442 -2.69 15.42 2.51
C LYS A 442 -2.60 14.01 3.02
N PHE A 443 -2.95 13.81 4.28
CA PHE A 443 -3.01 12.47 4.85
C PHE A 443 -4.28 12.21 5.64
N ILE A 444 -4.66 10.94 5.66
CA ILE A 444 -5.59 10.36 6.62
C ILE A 444 -4.83 9.27 7.38
N LEU A 445 -4.83 9.38 8.70
CA LEU A 445 -4.27 8.37 9.58
C LEU A 445 -5.39 7.68 10.34
N VAL A 446 -5.33 6.36 10.45
CA VAL A 446 -6.26 5.57 11.26
C VAL A 446 -5.47 4.71 12.24
N THR A 447 -5.84 4.73 13.50
CA THR A 447 -5.31 3.85 14.53
C THR A 447 -6.34 3.66 15.65
N ASN A 448 -6.34 2.50 16.30
CA ASN A 448 -7.12 2.31 17.52
C ASN A 448 -6.54 3.13 18.68
N ASN A 449 -7.22 3.12 19.82
CA ASN A 449 -6.73 3.82 21.02
C ASN A 449 -6.35 2.86 22.16
N GLU A 450 -5.96 1.64 21.81
CA GLU A 450 -5.43 0.69 22.80
C GLU A 450 -4.23 1.29 23.54
N ASN A 451 -4.24 1.18 24.85
CA ASN A 451 -3.24 1.81 25.72
C ASN A 451 -3.08 3.33 25.52
N GLY A 452 -4.05 3.99 24.89
CA GLY A 452 -4.02 5.43 24.59
C GLY A 452 -3.12 5.79 23.40
N ILE A 453 -2.84 4.87 22.49
CA ILE A 453 -1.93 5.09 21.34
C ILE A 453 -2.39 6.28 20.51
N CYS A 454 -3.67 6.36 20.12
CA CYS A 454 -4.16 7.43 19.26
C CYS A 454 -4.04 8.80 19.91
N GLU A 455 -4.51 8.93 21.15
CA GLU A 455 -4.54 10.21 21.86
C GLU A 455 -3.16 10.64 22.38
N LYS A 456 -2.44 9.70 23.04
CA LYS A 456 -1.22 10.03 23.79
C LYS A 456 0.06 9.93 22.96
N VAL A 457 0.04 9.20 21.85
CA VAL A 457 1.21 9.02 20.99
C VAL A 457 0.98 9.67 19.64
N THR A 458 0.04 9.18 18.84
CA THR A 458 -0.18 9.65 17.45
C THR A 458 -0.53 11.13 17.39
N TYR A 459 -1.60 11.53 18.09
CA TYR A 459 -2.06 12.92 18.10
C TYR A 459 -1.01 13.84 18.74
N GLU A 460 -0.46 13.46 19.90
CA GLU A 460 0.53 14.27 20.59
C GLU A 460 1.83 14.45 19.78
N ARG A 461 2.27 13.42 19.04
CA ARG A 461 3.40 13.55 18.11
C ARG A 461 3.09 14.59 17.04
N LEU A 462 1.97 14.45 16.33
CA LEU A 462 1.58 15.38 15.26
C LEU A 462 1.46 16.81 15.78
N LYS A 463 0.78 17.01 16.91
CA LYS A 463 0.64 18.31 17.56
C LYS A 463 2.00 18.93 17.91
N ARG A 464 2.90 18.16 18.48
CA ARG A 464 4.23 18.65 18.88
C ARG A 464 5.08 19.04 17.69
N VAL A 465 5.11 18.23 16.63
CA VAL A 465 5.90 18.55 15.43
C VAL A 465 5.30 19.72 14.66
N ILE A 466 3.97 19.83 14.53
CA ILE A 466 3.32 21.00 13.95
C ILE A 466 3.72 22.28 14.69
N ASN A 467 3.68 22.25 16.03
CA ASN A 467 4.00 23.43 16.84
C ASN A 467 5.49 23.76 16.87
N LYS A 468 6.38 22.75 17.00
CA LYS A 468 7.84 22.91 17.11
C LYS A 468 8.45 23.32 15.78
N GLU A 469 8.14 22.58 14.71
CA GLU A 469 8.72 22.76 13.37
C GLU A 469 7.94 23.78 12.52
N LYS A 470 6.79 24.26 13.01
CA LYS A 470 5.91 25.22 12.32
C LYS A 470 5.39 24.69 10.99
N TYR A 471 5.15 23.40 10.86
CA TYR A 471 4.57 22.84 9.65
C TYR A 471 3.22 23.45 9.35
N ALA A 472 3.01 23.86 8.10
CA ALA A 472 1.73 24.36 7.61
C ALA A 472 0.77 23.18 7.41
N ALA A 473 0.01 22.85 8.46
CA ALA A 473 -0.94 21.74 8.47
C ALA A 473 -2.14 22.05 9.35
N LYS A 474 -3.32 21.64 8.90
CA LYS A 474 -4.53 21.53 9.72
C LYS A 474 -4.75 20.07 10.05
N LEU A 475 -5.21 19.78 11.26
CA LEU A 475 -5.48 18.41 11.70
C LEU A 475 -6.83 18.35 12.41
N LYS A 476 -7.77 17.55 11.86
CA LYS A 476 -9.02 17.17 12.53
C LYS A 476 -8.88 15.78 13.14
N TYR A 477 -9.49 15.62 14.30
CA TYR A 477 -9.51 14.37 15.04
C TYR A 477 -10.94 13.83 15.08
N PHE A 478 -11.17 12.69 14.44
CA PHE A 478 -12.44 11.97 14.46
C PHE A 478 -12.32 10.68 15.27
N LYS A 479 -13.45 10.23 15.80
CA LYS A 479 -13.61 8.90 16.39
C LYS A 479 -14.65 8.11 15.62
N VAL A 480 -14.39 6.83 15.42
CA VAL A 480 -15.40 5.91 14.93
C VAL A 480 -16.38 5.64 16.07
N ASP A 481 -17.64 5.79 15.78
CA ASP A 481 -18.76 5.48 16.65
C ASP A 481 -19.77 4.62 15.89
N TYR A 482 -20.83 4.13 16.55
CA TYR A 482 -21.74 3.17 15.96
C TYR A 482 -23.19 3.54 16.24
N VAL A 483 -24.03 3.43 15.20
CA VAL A 483 -25.48 3.55 15.28
C VAL A 483 -26.09 2.17 15.12
N PRO A 484 -26.86 1.64 16.11
CA PRO A 484 -27.46 0.33 16.00
C PRO A 484 -28.39 0.19 14.80
N ILE A 485 -28.31 -0.93 14.10
CA ILE A 485 -29.26 -1.31 13.06
C ILE A 485 -30.50 -1.83 13.79
N THR A 486 -31.57 -1.06 13.75
CA THR A 486 -32.87 -1.41 14.36
C THR A 486 -33.85 -1.83 13.27
N GLU A 487 -34.96 -2.49 13.68
CA GLU A 487 -36.10 -2.76 12.78
C GLU A 487 -36.88 -1.48 12.41
N ALA A 488 -36.38 -0.31 12.82
CA ALA A 488 -36.95 0.99 12.52
C ALA A 488 -37.05 1.25 11.01
N GLY A 489 -38.06 1.98 10.61
CA GLY A 489 -38.24 2.36 9.21
C GLY A 489 -37.15 3.30 8.70
N TYR A 490 -37.09 3.47 7.37
CA TYR A 490 -36.13 4.35 6.69
C TYR A 490 -35.99 5.74 7.37
N TRP A 491 -37.08 6.39 7.70
CA TRP A 491 -37.07 7.75 8.22
C TRP A 491 -36.38 7.90 9.57
N GLU A 492 -36.59 6.95 10.47
CA GLU A 492 -35.98 6.96 11.81
C GLU A 492 -34.49 6.72 11.69
N ARG A 493 -34.08 5.77 10.85
CA ARG A 493 -32.65 5.48 10.57
C ARG A 493 -31.95 6.67 9.89
N ALA A 494 -32.62 7.28 8.91
CA ALA A 494 -32.12 8.46 8.21
C ALA A 494 -31.91 9.65 9.16
N GLU A 495 -32.88 9.92 10.05
CA GLU A 495 -32.77 11.00 11.04
C GLU A 495 -31.61 10.77 12.01
N GLU A 496 -31.41 9.55 12.46
CA GLU A 496 -30.28 9.20 13.33
C GLU A 496 -28.93 9.42 12.63
N LEU A 497 -28.77 8.93 11.40
CA LEU A 497 -27.52 9.08 10.62
C LEU A 497 -27.21 10.52 10.24
N LEU A 498 -28.25 11.36 10.02
CA LEU A 498 -28.05 12.77 9.73
C LEU A 498 -27.38 13.55 10.87
N LYS A 499 -27.40 13.05 12.10
CA LYS A 499 -26.68 13.66 13.23
C LYS A 499 -25.15 13.60 13.06
N TYR A 500 -24.63 12.62 12.31
CA TYR A 500 -23.22 12.36 12.11
C TYR A 500 -22.76 12.67 10.68
N ILE A 501 -23.64 13.23 9.87
CA ILE A 501 -23.36 13.43 8.44
C ILE A 501 -22.31 14.52 8.18
N ARG A 502 -22.22 15.47 9.11
CA ARG A 502 -21.31 16.60 9.00
C ARG A 502 -19.86 16.14 8.89
N GLU A 503 -19.46 15.22 9.74
CA GLU A 503 -18.11 14.67 9.80
C GLU A 503 -17.73 13.93 8.51
N LEU A 504 -18.67 13.20 7.91
CA LEU A 504 -18.44 12.56 6.60
C LEU A 504 -18.28 13.58 5.49
N VAL A 505 -19.11 14.65 5.49
CA VAL A 505 -18.99 15.73 4.50
C VAL A 505 -17.68 16.49 4.66
N GLU A 506 -17.25 16.79 5.88
CA GLU A 506 -15.95 17.42 6.15
C GLU A 506 -14.80 16.55 5.69
N LEU A 507 -14.85 15.25 6.00
CA LEU A 507 -13.85 14.26 5.59
C LEU A 507 -13.77 14.15 4.06
N GLU A 508 -14.92 14.02 3.37
CA GLU A 508 -14.96 13.87 1.91
C GLU A 508 -14.37 15.08 1.18
N ASN A 509 -14.67 16.28 1.67
CA ASN A 509 -14.28 17.52 1.01
C ASN A 509 -12.96 18.10 1.53
N GLY A 510 -12.39 17.53 2.60
CA GLY A 510 -11.17 18.03 3.21
C GLY A 510 -11.31 19.45 3.78
N ILE A 511 -12.42 19.75 4.44
CA ILE A 511 -12.77 21.10 4.91
C ILE A 511 -13.05 21.14 6.41
N ASP A 512 -13.09 22.35 6.91
CA ASP A 512 -13.73 22.71 8.18
C ASP A 512 -14.86 23.70 7.91
N PHE A 513 -16.09 23.36 8.27
CA PHE A 513 -17.27 24.20 8.03
C PHE A 513 -17.21 25.57 8.70
N VAL A 514 -16.37 25.75 9.71
CA VAL A 514 -16.23 27.06 10.37
C VAL A 514 -15.66 28.10 9.41
N HIS A 515 -14.70 27.69 8.57
CA HIS A 515 -13.95 28.61 7.71
C HIS A 515 -14.22 28.41 6.21
N ASP A 516 -14.65 27.21 5.80
CA ASP A 516 -14.89 26.90 4.39
C ASP A 516 -16.36 27.13 3.99
N LYS A 517 -16.55 27.83 2.90
CA LYS A 517 -17.87 28.15 2.34
C LYS A 517 -18.14 27.46 0.99
N SER A 518 -17.27 26.57 0.56
CA SER A 518 -17.43 25.84 -0.70
C SER A 518 -18.48 24.72 -0.64
N VAL A 519 -18.89 24.32 0.57
CA VAL A 519 -19.86 23.24 0.79
C VAL A 519 -20.94 23.73 1.74
N ALA A 520 -22.19 23.32 1.52
CA ALA A 520 -23.29 23.56 2.41
C ALA A 520 -24.05 22.27 2.74
N ILE A 521 -24.57 22.19 3.98
CA ILE A 521 -25.51 21.16 4.40
C ILE A 521 -26.83 21.88 4.72
N VAL A 522 -27.93 21.37 4.17
CA VAL A 522 -29.29 21.89 4.40
C VAL A 522 -30.20 20.71 4.73
N LEU A 523 -30.64 20.63 5.97
CA LEU A 523 -31.46 19.53 6.48
C LEU A 523 -32.94 19.87 6.52
N THR A 524 -33.28 21.16 6.42
CA THR A 524 -34.66 21.68 6.47
C THR A 524 -34.93 22.62 5.31
N ASN A 525 -36.21 22.71 4.90
CA ASN A 525 -36.62 23.66 3.86
C ASN A 525 -36.35 25.13 4.26
N LYS A 526 -36.42 25.46 5.55
CA LYS A 526 -36.06 26.78 6.06
C LYS A 526 -34.59 27.13 5.83
N GLU A 527 -33.68 26.18 6.07
CA GLU A 527 -32.26 26.36 5.78
C GLU A 527 -32.00 26.47 4.27
N ALA A 528 -32.71 25.67 3.48
CA ALA A 528 -32.62 25.72 2.03
C ALA A 528 -33.07 27.07 1.47
N GLU A 529 -34.20 27.62 1.96
CA GLU A 529 -34.68 28.96 1.59
C GLU A 529 -33.68 30.05 2.01
N ALA A 530 -33.11 29.94 3.22
CA ALA A 530 -32.12 30.90 3.70
C ALA A 530 -30.87 30.90 2.80
N LEU A 531 -30.37 29.71 2.44
CA LEU A 531 -29.22 29.56 1.54
C LEU A 531 -29.55 30.12 0.14
N GLN A 532 -30.76 29.85 -0.39
CA GLN A 532 -31.17 30.32 -1.73
C GLN A 532 -31.29 31.86 -1.80
N LYS A 533 -31.59 32.51 -0.70
CA LYS A 533 -31.63 33.99 -0.61
C LYS A 533 -30.22 34.59 -0.52
N ASP A 534 -29.23 33.84 -0.05
CA ASP A 534 -27.85 34.32 0.07
C ASP A 534 -27.04 34.03 -1.20
N LYS A 535 -27.22 34.89 -2.22
CA LYS A 535 -26.52 34.81 -3.51
C LYS A 535 -25.00 34.83 -3.37
N LYS A 536 -24.45 35.54 -2.34
CA LYS A 536 -23.00 35.59 -2.10
C LYS A 536 -22.49 34.25 -1.61
N ARG A 537 -23.26 33.58 -0.76
CA ARG A 537 -22.96 32.25 -0.25
C ARG A 537 -23.03 31.21 -1.36
N LEU A 538 -24.07 31.27 -2.21
CA LEU A 538 -24.22 30.37 -3.37
C LEU A 538 -23.07 30.49 -4.37
N ALA A 539 -22.62 31.72 -4.66
CA ALA A 539 -21.49 31.95 -5.58
C ALA A 539 -20.17 31.31 -5.10
N LEU A 540 -20.03 31.04 -3.82
CA LEU A 540 -18.86 30.35 -3.25
C LEU A 540 -19.07 28.84 -3.11
N CYS A 541 -20.33 28.38 -3.18
CA CYS A 541 -20.69 27.00 -2.94
C CYS A 541 -20.47 26.13 -4.19
N LYS A 542 -19.81 25.00 -4.04
CA LYS A 542 -19.59 24.01 -5.10
C LYS A 542 -20.51 22.80 -4.95
N THR A 543 -20.81 22.44 -3.71
CA THR A 543 -21.64 21.26 -3.38
C THR A 543 -22.63 21.57 -2.29
N ILE A 544 -23.88 21.14 -2.46
CA ILE A 544 -24.93 21.19 -1.43
C ILE A 544 -25.34 19.75 -1.10
N TYR A 545 -25.25 19.41 0.17
CA TYR A 545 -25.79 18.18 0.73
C TYR A 545 -27.16 18.49 1.35
N LYS A 546 -28.21 17.94 0.77
CA LYS A 546 -29.58 18.20 1.21
C LYS A 546 -30.21 17.00 1.91
N GLY A 547 -31.03 17.25 2.92
CA GLY A 547 -31.89 16.21 3.51
C GLY A 547 -32.90 15.63 2.51
N PRO A 548 -33.50 14.44 2.79
CA PRO A 548 -34.34 13.73 1.83
C PRO A 548 -35.58 14.55 1.40
N ASN A 549 -36.19 15.26 2.34
CA ASN A 549 -37.41 16.08 2.11
C ASN A 549 -37.15 17.55 1.80
N VAL A 550 -35.88 17.93 1.58
CA VAL A 550 -35.50 19.32 1.31
C VAL A 550 -35.67 19.63 -0.17
N LEU A 551 -36.37 20.68 -0.48
CA LEU A 551 -36.61 21.17 -1.83
C LEU A 551 -35.62 22.29 -2.16
N LEU A 552 -34.93 22.17 -3.26
CA LEU A 552 -34.07 23.20 -3.84
C LEU A 552 -34.59 23.52 -5.24
N THR A 553 -34.52 24.79 -5.62
CA THR A 553 -34.92 25.22 -6.96
C THR A 553 -33.94 24.66 -8.02
N PRO A 554 -34.43 24.23 -9.21
CA PRO A 554 -33.57 23.69 -10.27
C PRO A 554 -32.49 24.67 -10.74
N GLU A 555 -32.75 25.97 -10.62
CA GLU A 555 -31.84 27.05 -11.02
C GLU A 555 -30.51 27.01 -10.27
N ILE A 556 -30.47 26.49 -9.05
CA ILE A 556 -29.21 26.34 -8.27
C ILE A 556 -28.19 25.51 -9.02
N LYS A 557 -28.59 24.40 -9.64
CA LYS A 557 -27.70 23.54 -10.43
C LYS A 557 -27.21 24.23 -11.70
N THR A 558 -28.10 24.97 -12.37
CA THR A 558 -27.83 25.53 -13.69
C THR A 558 -27.14 26.90 -13.64
N GLU A 559 -27.58 27.78 -12.74
CA GLU A 559 -27.07 29.16 -12.62
C GLU A 559 -25.71 29.21 -11.91
N TYR A 560 -25.55 28.42 -10.83
CA TYR A 560 -24.35 28.44 -10.00
C TYR A 560 -23.40 27.24 -10.24
N ASN A 561 -23.78 26.29 -11.08
CA ASN A 561 -23.01 25.04 -11.34
C ASN A 561 -22.71 24.27 -10.04
N ILE A 562 -23.69 24.15 -9.16
CA ILE A 562 -23.56 23.50 -7.85
C ILE A 562 -23.98 22.03 -7.96
N ASP A 563 -23.14 21.13 -7.49
CA ASP A 563 -23.50 19.73 -7.31
C ASP A 563 -24.43 19.54 -6.11
N VAL A 564 -25.51 18.78 -6.26
CA VAL A 564 -26.49 18.56 -5.19
C VAL A 564 -26.61 17.07 -4.91
N LYS A 565 -26.30 16.70 -3.68
CA LYS A 565 -26.33 15.33 -3.17
C LYS A 565 -27.41 15.18 -2.11
N THR A 566 -28.22 14.13 -2.18
CA THR A 566 -29.22 13.83 -1.13
C THR A 566 -28.58 12.95 -0.06
N ILE A 567 -28.65 13.35 1.18
CA ILE A 567 -28.11 12.64 2.35
C ILE A 567 -29.28 12.21 3.25
N PRO A 568 -29.19 11.06 3.96
CA PRO A 568 -28.00 10.21 4.09
C PRO A 568 -27.77 9.24 2.92
N ASP A 569 -28.71 9.09 1.97
CA ASP A 569 -28.70 8.05 0.91
C ASP A 569 -27.41 8.08 0.07
N TYR A 570 -26.85 9.27 -0.15
CA TYR A 570 -25.56 9.41 -0.86
C TYR A 570 -24.42 8.60 -0.21
N TYR A 571 -24.38 8.55 1.13
CA TYR A 571 -23.38 7.79 1.87
C TYR A 571 -23.85 6.39 2.26
N TYR A 572 -25.16 6.19 2.35
CA TYR A 572 -25.79 4.97 2.83
C TYR A 572 -26.90 4.52 1.87
N PRO A 573 -26.56 4.17 0.61
CA PRO A 573 -27.55 3.75 -0.37
C PRO A 573 -28.29 2.48 0.03
N GLU A 574 -27.70 1.69 0.92
CA GLU A 574 -28.29 0.49 1.51
C GLU A 574 -29.49 0.75 2.44
N LEU A 575 -29.82 2.00 2.73
CA LEU A 575 -31.01 2.33 3.54
C LEU A 575 -32.33 2.18 2.78
N GLU A 576 -32.29 2.26 1.45
CA GLU A 576 -33.47 2.14 0.59
C GLU A 576 -33.93 0.68 0.42
N ASP A 577 -33.08 -0.30 0.73
CA ASP A 577 -33.36 -1.74 0.69
C ASP A 577 -33.94 -2.22 2.03
#